data_29dafaac803ce26d5b9834736bf63ca3
#
_entry.id   29dafaac803ce26d5b9834736bf63ca3
#
_cell.length_a   1.000
_cell.length_b   1.000
_cell.length_c   1.000
_cell.angle_alpha   90.00
_cell.angle_beta   90.00
_cell.angle_gamma   90.00
#
_symmetry.space_group_name_H-M   'P 1'
#
loop_
_entity.id
_entity.type
_entity.pdbx_description
1 polymer ?
#
loop_
_entity_poly.entity_id
_entity_poly.type
_entity_poly.pdbx_seq_one_letter_code
_entity_poly.pdbx_strand_id
1 'polypeptide(L)' 'MSFLHGQGYSVEHVARRFTKYLNGPMGKTVLENLEEGENFILQTSEHTFRVTKRNGRAVVEVIQLELA' A
#
# COMPACT_ATOMS: atom_id res chain seq x y z
N MET A 1 -25.45 -5.17 -8.29
CA MET A 1 -25.08 -5.39 -7.93
C MET A 1 -24.49 -5.23 -7.60
N SER A 2 -24.50 -5.11 -7.47
CA SER A 2 -23.82 -5.12 -6.87
C SER A 2 -23.18 -4.93 -6.79
N PHE A 3 -23.24 -4.73 -6.70
CA PHE A 3 -22.59 -4.69 -6.30
C PHE A 3 -21.95 -4.57 -6.08
N LEU A 4 -21.93 -4.20 -6.06
CA LEU A 4 -21.39 -4.28 -5.63
C LEU A 4 -20.84 -4.09 -5.53
N HIS A 5 -20.75 -3.85 -5.41
CA HIS A 5 -20.43 -3.86 -5.00
C HIS A 5 -19.68 -3.61 -4.71
N GLY A 6 -19.92 -2.82 -4.76
CA GLY A 6 -18.91 -2.62 -4.34
C GLY A 6 -18.35 -3.29 -3.46
N GLN A 7 -18.65 -3.76 -3.52
CA GLN A 7 -18.17 -4.32 -2.97
C GLN A 7 -17.16 -4.66 -2.99
N GLY A 8 -17.01 -4.46 -2.85
CA GLY A 8 -15.94 -4.59 -2.81
C GLY A 8 -14.75 -5.27 -2.97
N TYR A 9 -13.78 -4.51 -2.90
CA TYR A 9 -12.44 -5.03 -2.94
C TYR A 9 -11.99 -5.33 -1.53
N SER A 10 -11.31 -6.45 -1.35
CA SER A 10 -10.68 -6.72 -0.06
C SER A 10 -9.53 -5.75 0.13
N VAL A 11 -9.17 -5.54 1.40
CA VAL A 11 -8.04 -4.66 1.71
C VAL A 11 -6.75 -5.23 1.14
N GLU A 12 -6.65 -6.54 1.07
CA GLU A 12 -5.46 -7.17 0.49
C GLU A 12 -5.36 -6.90 -1.00
N HIS A 13 -6.49 -6.82 -1.68
CA HIS A 13 -6.49 -6.48 -3.09
C HIS A 13 -5.97 -5.06 -3.30
N VAL A 14 -6.39 -4.14 -2.45
CA VAL A 14 -5.94 -2.76 -2.52
C VAL A 14 -4.44 -2.68 -2.24
N ALA A 15 -3.98 -3.41 -1.23
CA ALA A 15 -2.55 -3.44 -0.91
C ALA A 15 -1.74 -3.96 -2.09
N ARG A 16 -2.24 -4.98 -2.77
CA ARG A 16 -1.56 -5.53 -3.94
C ARG A 16 -1.48 -4.54 -5.09
N ARG A 17 -2.52 -3.75 -5.27
CA ARG A 17 -2.51 -2.73 -6.31
C ARG A 17 -1.49 -1.65 -6.00
N PHE A 18 -1.40 -1.23 -4.74
CA PHE A 18 -0.38 -0.27 -4.34
C PHE A 18 1.02 -0.84 -4.53
N THR A 19 1.19 -2.12 -4.19
CA THR A 19 2.49 -2.78 -4.38
C THR A 19 2.90 -2.72 -5.84
N LYS A 20 1.96 -3.05 -6.72
CA LYS A 20 2.24 -3.06 -8.15
C LYS A 20 2.54 -1.66 -8.65
N TYR A 21 1.77 -0.68 -8.20
CA TYR A 21 1.96 0.70 -8.61
C TYR A 21 3.34 1.21 -8.17
N LEU A 22 3.68 0.96 -6.92
CA LEU A 22 4.94 1.49 -6.37
C LEU A 22 6.16 0.80 -6.94
N ASN A 23 6.03 -0.45 -7.34
CA ASN A 23 7.15 -1.17 -7.96
C ASN A 23 7.20 -0.97 -9.46
N GLY A 24 6.23 -0.25 -10.02
CA GLY A 24 6.22 0.09 -11.44
C GLY A 24 6.93 1.40 -11.71
N PRO A 25 6.89 1.85 -12.97
CA PRO A 25 7.59 3.08 -13.34
C PRO A 25 7.13 4.31 -12.58
N MET A 26 5.85 4.35 -12.22
CA MET A 26 5.30 5.52 -11.55
C MET A 26 5.76 5.65 -10.12
N GLY A 27 6.13 4.55 -9.49
CA GLY A 27 6.58 4.58 -8.12
C GLY A 27 8.08 4.71 -7.95
N LYS A 28 8.80 4.76 -9.05
CA LYS A 28 10.26 4.73 -8.99
C LYS A 28 10.83 5.89 -8.18
N THR A 29 10.28 7.08 -8.38
CA THR A 29 10.76 8.26 -7.66
C THR A 29 10.56 8.11 -6.17
N VAL A 30 9.43 7.55 -5.77
CA VAL A 30 9.15 7.34 -4.35
C VAL A 30 10.20 6.41 -3.75
N LEU A 31 10.48 5.30 -4.43
CA LEU A 31 11.43 4.31 -3.93
C LEU A 31 12.85 4.85 -3.91
N GLU A 32 13.19 5.68 -4.89
CA GLU A 32 14.53 6.26 -4.92
C GLU A 32 14.78 7.20 -3.75
N ASN A 33 13.73 7.81 -3.23
CA ASN A 33 13.85 8.71 -2.09
C ASN A 33 13.80 8.02 -0.75
N LEU A 34 13.59 6.72 -0.75
CA LEU A 34 13.57 5.92 0.47
C LEU A 34 14.87 5.15 0.59
N GLU A 35 15.36 5.06 1.83
CA GLU A 35 16.48 4.18 2.10
C GLU A 35 15.98 2.79 2.40
N GLU A 36 16.86 1.83 2.20
CA GLU A 36 16.53 0.44 2.48
C GLU A 36 16.09 0.32 3.93
N GLY A 37 14.93 -0.30 4.15
CA GLY A 37 14.35 -0.45 5.48
C GLY A 37 13.52 0.71 5.94
N GLU A 38 13.56 1.82 5.25
CA GLU A 38 12.75 2.99 5.58
C GLU A 38 11.30 2.75 5.18
N ASN A 39 10.37 3.33 5.94
CA ASN A 39 8.96 3.14 5.63
C ASN A 39 8.19 4.43 5.81
N PHE A 40 7.00 4.45 5.24
CA PHE A 40 6.06 5.55 5.44
C PHE A 40 4.65 4.98 5.49
N ILE A 41 3.73 5.79 6.00
CA ILE A 41 2.34 5.39 6.15
C ILE A 41 1.55 5.97 4.99
N LEU A 42 0.77 5.11 4.36
CA LEU A 42 -0.13 5.50 3.28
C LEU A 42 -1.55 5.31 3.79
N GLN A 43 -2.29 6.40 3.87
CA GLN A 43 -3.63 6.36 4.44
C GLN A 43 -4.67 6.70 3.39
N THR A 44 -5.65 5.84 3.27
CA THR A 44 -6.82 6.12 2.44
C THR A 44 -8.00 6.41 3.36
N SER A 45 -9.16 6.68 2.78
CA SER A 45 -10.34 6.94 3.59
C SER A 45 -10.80 5.73 4.37
N GLU A 46 -10.36 4.53 3.97
CA GLU A 46 -10.88 3.30 4.57
C GLU A 46 -9.80 2.44 5.20
N HIS A 47 -8.54 2.61 4.78
CA HIS A 47 -7.50 1.71 5.24
C HIS A 47 -6.21 2.46 5.45
N THR A 48 -5.34 1.86 6.25
CA THR A 48 -4.00 2.39 6.48
C THR A 48 -3.00 1.31 6.12
N PHE A 49 -1.95 1.72 5.42
CA PHE A 49 -0.91 0.80 4.97
C PHE A 49 0.45 1.31 5.40
N ARG A 50 1.37 0.39 5.62
CA ARG A 50 2.78 0.72 5.79
C ARG A 50 3.53 0.27 4.55
N VAL A 51 4.27 1.20 3.96
CA VAL A 51 5.10 0.90 2.79
C VAL A 51 6.54 0.91 3.24
N THR A 52 7.24 -0.19 3.04
CA THR A 52 8.63 -0.34 3.44
C THR A 52 9.45 -0.68 2.20
N LYS A 53 10.64 -0.08 2.11
CA LYS A 53 11.56 -0.43 1.03
C LYS A 53 12.41 -1.62 1.48
N ARG A 54 12.31 -2.71 0.73
CA ARG A 54 13.07 -3.92 1.01
C ARG A 54 13.66 -4.45 -0.28
N ASN A 55 14.96 -4.60 -0.31
CA ASN A 55 15.67 -5.09 -1.49
C ASN A 55 15.33 -4.27 -2.72
N GLY A 56 15.22 -2.95 -2.53
CA GLY A 56 14.92 -2.04 -3.62
C GLY A 56 13.48 -2.03 -4.08
N ARG A 57 12.60 -2.73 -3.39
CA ARG A 57 11.20 -2.87 -3.78
C ARG A 57 10.28 -2.38 -2.67
N ALA A 58 9.08 -2.02 -3.05
CA ALA A 58 8.06 -1.62 -2.09
C ALA A 58 7.34 -2.85 -1.57
N VAL A 59 7.22 -2.93 -0.25
CA VAL A 59 6.42 -3.94 0.42
C VAL A 59 5.31 -3.19 1.14
N VAL A 60 4.07 -3.51 0.82
CA VAL A 60 2.90 -2.82 1.36
C VAL A 60 2.20 -3.74 2.33
N GLU A 61 2.09 -3.29 3.57
CA GLU A 61 1.44 -4.05 4.64
C GLU A 61 0.18 -3.33 5.09
N VAL A 62 -0.85 -4.10 5.38
CA VAL A 62 -2.07 -3.54 5.93
C VAL A 62 -1.86 -3.33 7.42
N ILE A 63 -2.12 -2.12 7.89
CA ILE A 63 -2.05 -1.80 9.31
C ILE A 63 -3.46 -1.66 9.81
N GLN A 64 -3.77 -2.38 10.86
CA GLN A 64 -5.06 -2.26 11.51
C GLN A 64 -4.88 -1.39 12.75
N LEU A 65 -5.47 -0.21 12.70
CA LEU A 65 -5.42 0.67 13.84
C LEU A 65 -6.58 0.32 14.76
N GLU A 66 -6.23 -0.01 15.98
CA GLU A 66 -7.25 -0.29 16.98
C GLU A 66 -7.57 0.99 17.68
N LEU A 67 -8.81 1.39 17.58
CA LEU A 67 -9.30 2.52 18.33
C LEU A 67 -9.89 1.99 19.62
N ALA A 68 -9.08 1.97 20.60
CA ALA A 68 -9.53 1.49 21.88
C ALA A 68 -10.28 2.58 22.63
#